data_3b7c091887560a93e6c18e4aa2964a42
#
_entry.id   3b7c091887560a93e6c18e4aa2964a42
#
_cell.length_a   1.000
_cell.length_b   1.000
_cell.length_c   1.000
_cell.angle_alpha   90.00
_cell.angle_beta   90.00
_cell.angle_gamma   90.00
#
_symmetry.space_group_name_H-M   'P 1'
#
loop_
_entity.id
_entity.type
_entity.pdbx_description
1 polymer ?
#
loop_
_entity_poly.entity_id
_entity_poly.type
_entity_poly.pdbx_seq_one_letter_code
_entity_poly.pdbx_strand_id
1 'polypeptide(L)'
;RQIMSEADCLYNEAQIEAAIDKVAYAINAELSERNPVVFCVMNGGLIFTGKLLPKLNFPLELSYLHATRYRNETSGGDLFWKAKPEISFIDRDVLIIDDILDEGHTLGAIIDFCRHAGASNVYTAVLIDKDHQRKARPDLQADFIGLPCVDRFIFGYGMDYKGYWRNAPGIFAVKGL
;
A
#
# COMPACT_ATOMS: atom_id res chain seq x y z
N ARG A 1 -19.47 10.05 12.32
CA ARG A 1 -19.13 9.94 13.75
C ARG A 1 -19.60 8.61 14.34
N GLN A 2 -20.83 8.16 14.04
CA GLN A 2 -21.38 6.90 14.58
C GLN A 2 -20.52 5.68 14.23
N ILE A 3 -20.03 5.57 12.97
CA ILE A 3 -19.16 4.46 12.52
C ILE A 3 -17.93 4.34 13.43
N MET A 4 -17.29 5.46 13.74
CA MET A 4 -16.09 5.45 14.61
C MET A 4 -16.43 5.06 16.05
N SER A 5 -17.54 5.56 16.60
CA SER A 5 -17.90 5.29 17.98
C SER A 5 -18.27 3.82 18.24
N GLU A 6 -18.72 3.11 17.20
CA GLU A 6 -19.11 1.70 17.28
C GLU A 6 -18.04 0.73 16.77
N ALA A 7 -16.97 1.26 16.15
CA ALA A 7 -15.94 0.44 15.54
C ALA A 7 -15.07 -0.27 16.58
N ASP A 8 -14.57 -1.45 16.21
CA ASP A 8 -13.58 -2.17 16.99
C ASP A 8 -12.19 -1.66 16.61
N CYS A 9 -11.38 -1.28 17.59
CA CYS A 9 -9.98 -0.94 17.36
C CYS A 9 -9.16 -2.22 17.24
N LEU A 10 -8.66 -2.52 16.05
CA LEU A 10 -7.81 -3.70 15.83
C LEU A 10 -6.35 -3.40 16.16
N TYR A 11 -5.86 -2.23 15.78
CA TYR A 11 -4.51 -1.76 16.09
C TYR A 11 -4.55 -0.28 16.45
N ASN A 12 -3.95 0.05 17.58
CA ASN A 12 -3.78 1.45 17.99
C ASN A 12 -2.56 2.08 17.32
N GLU A 13 -2.42 3.38 17.50
CA GLU A 13 -1.33 4.15 16.87
C GLU A 13 0.06 3.62 17.27
N ALA A 14 0.27 3.26 18.53
CA ALA A 14 1.55 2.75 19.00
C ALA A 14 1.94 1.42 18.32
N GLN A 15 0.97 0.53 18.13
CA GLN A 15 1.19 -0.73 17.42
C GLN A 15 1.52 -0.51 15.96
N ILE A 16 0.86 0.45 15.32
CA ILE A 16 1.11 0.82 13.92
C ILE A 16 2.49 1.44 13.77
N GLU A 17 2.87 2.38 14.65
CA GLU A 17 4.19 3.02 14.60
C GLU A 17 5.31 1.98 14.79
N ALA A 18 5.16 1.02 15.69
CA ALA A 18 6.11 -0.08 15.87
C ALA A 18 6.22 -0.95 14.61
N ALA A 19 5.11 -1.21 13.94
CA ALA A 19 5.11 -1.96 12.68
C ALA A 19 5.81 -1.19 11.57
N ILE A 20 5.61 0.12 11.48
CA ILE A 20 6.30 0.99 10.51
C ILE A 20 7.82 0.98 10.75
N ASP A 21 8.26 1.01 12.00
CA ASP A 21 9.69 0.89 12.34
C ASP A 21 10.29 -0.43 11.82
N LYS A 22 9.57 -1.53 11.96
CA LYS A 22 9.99 -2.84 11.43
C LYS A 22 10.08 -2.85 9.90
N VAL A 23 9.09 -2.29 9.23
CA VAL A 23 9.08 -2.17 7.76
C VAL A 23 10.27 -1.32 7.31
N ALA A 24 10.51 -0.18 7.95
CA ALA A 24 11.64 0.68 7.64
C ALA A 24 12.97 -0.04 7.78
N TYR A 25 13.15 -0.79 8.86
CA TYR A 25 14.36 -1.60 9.09
C TYR A 25 14.60 -2.58 7.94
N ALA A 26 13.57 -3.30 7.53
CA ALA A 26 13.66 -4.28 6.45
C ALA A 26 13.95 -3.62 5.09
N ILE A 27 13.33 -2.48 4.81
CA ILE A 27 13.58 -1.72 3.56
C ILE A 27 15.02 -1.18 3.55
N ASN A 28 15.49 -0.61 4.65
CA ASN A 28 16.86 -0.13 4.76
C ASN A 28 17.88 -1.25 4.49
N ALA A 29 17.63 -2.45 5.02
CA ALA A 29 18.51 -3.60 4.79
C ALA A 29 18.53 -4.04 3.32
N GLU A 30 17.40 -4.02 2.64
CA GLU A 30 17.27 -4.55 1.28
C GLU A 30 17.57 -3.52 0.19
N LEU A 31 17.16 -2.25 0.38
CA LEU A 31 17.13 -1.28 -0.70
C LEU A 31 18.12 -0.12 -0.57
N SER A 32 18.90 -0.03 0.51
CA SER A 32 19.76 1.13 0.77
C SER A 32 20.80 1.41 -0.33
N GLU A 33 21.27 0.38 -1.02
CA GLU A 33 22.26 0.50 -2.10
C GLU A 33 21.64 0.41 -3.51
N ARG A 34 20.32 0.45 -3.60
CA ARG A 34 19.58 0.20 -4.86
C ARG A 34 19.13 1.45 -5.58
N ASN A 35 19.27 2.62 -4.97
CA ASN A 35 18.80 3.89 -5.55
C ASN A 35 17.35 3.79 -6.10
N PRO A 36 16.37 3.40 -5.29
CA PRO A 36 15.04 3.13 -5.80
C PRO A 36 14.25 4.39 -6.13
N VAL A 37 13.32 4.24 -7.07
CA VAL A 37 12.19 5.14 -7.24
C VAL A 37 11.05 4.62 -6.36
N VAL A 38 10.51 5.48 -5.53
CA VAL A 38 9.43 5.13 -4.59
C VAL A 38 8.13 5.74 -5.11
N PHE A 39 7.11 4.92 -5.28
CA PHE A 39 5.77 5.35 -5.64
C PHE A 39 4.83 5.25 -4.45
N CYS A 40 4.24 6.39 -4.07
CA CYS A 40 3.10 6.43 -3.16
C CYS A 40 1.81 6.17 -3.95
N VAL A 41 1.05 5.16 -3.59
CA VAL A 41 -0.26 4.90 -4.20
C VAL A 41 -1.32 5.76 -3.50
N MET A 42 -1.82 6.76 -4.21
CA MET A 42 -2.85 7.65 -3.71
C MET A 42 -4.24 7.01 -3.78
N ASN A 43 -5.17 7.40 -2.91
CA ASN A 43 -4.96 8.25 -1.73
C ASN A 43 -4.55 7.44 -0.50
N GLY A 44 -4.85 6.14 -0.50
CA GLY A 44 -4.74 5.28 0.67
C GLY A 44 -3.33 5.15 1.24
N GLY A 45 -2.32 5.14 0.39
CA GLY A 45 -0.92 4.98 0.79
C GLY A 45 -0.26 6.24 1.35
N LEU A 46 -0.94 7.39 1.34
CA LEU A 46 -0.33 8.68 1.69
C LEU A 46 0.20 8.70 3.13
N ILE A 47 -0.61 8.30 4.10
CA ILE A 47 -0.23 8.38 5.51
C ILE A 47 0.90 7.40 5.82
N PHE A 48 0.80 6.17 5.36
CA PHE A 48 1.87 5.18 5.54
C PHE A 48 3.17 5.65 4.89
N THR A 49 3.12 6.13 3.66
CA THR A 49 4.30 6.66 2.95
C THR A 49 4.92 7.81 3.73
N GLY A 50 4.10 8.77 4.18
CA GLY A 50 4.58 9.93 4.93
C GLY A 50 5.23 9.58 6.27
N LYS A 51 4.78 8.51 6.91
CA LYS A 51 5.38 8.00 8.15
C LYS A 51 6.64 7.18 7.91
N LEU A 52 6.65 6.41 6.82
CA LEU A 52 7.72 5.48 6.50
C LEU A 52 8.97 6.19 5.96
N LEU A 53 8.81 7.11 5.02
CA LEU A 53 9.95 7.72 4.32
C LEU A 53 10.99 8.37 5.23
N PRO A 54 10.62 9.15 6.28
CA PRO A 54 11.62 9.74 7.17
C PRO A 54 12.47 8.72 7.93
N LYS A 55 12.03 7.46 7.99
CA LYS A 55 12.74 6.36 8.65
C LYS A 55 13.68 5.61 7.71
N LEU A 56 13.65 5.89 6.42
CA LEU A 56 14.57 5.33 5.44
C LEU A 56 15.83 6.19 5.41
N ASN A 57 16.98 5.57 5.62
CA ASN A 57 18.26 6.26 5.85
C ASN A 57 19.15 6.35 4.62
N PHE A 58 18.58 6.33 3.44
CA PHE A 58 19.28 6.38 2.16
C PHE A 58 18.55 7.29 1.16
N PRO A 59 19.26 7.85 0.17
CA PRO A 59 18.61 8.68 -0.85
C PRO A 59 17.72 7.86 -1.76
N LEU A 60 16.57 8.42 -2.08
CA LEU A 60 15.60 7.84 -3.00
C LEU A 60 14.90 8.95 -3.77
N GLU A 61 14.30 8.62 -4.90
CA GLU A 61 13.41 9.54 -5.60
C GLU A 61 11.96 9.19 -5.29
N LEU A 62 11.18 10.18 -4.92
CA LEU A 62 9.78 10.01 -4.59
C LEU A 62 8.89 10.51 -5.72
N SER A 63 7.93 9.70 -6.11
CA SER A 63 6.82 10.08 -6.97
C SER A 63 5.53 9.48 -6.42
N TYR A 64 4.45 9.65 -7.15
CA TYR A 64 3.15 9.10 -6.77
C TYR A 64 2.40 8.64 -8.00
N LEU A 65 1.40 7.81 -7.77
CA LEU A 65 0.45 7.41 -8.79
C LEU A 65 -0.93 7.25 -8.16
N HIS A 66 -1.95 7.40 -8.98
CA HIS A 66 -3.33 7.16 -8.57
C HIS A 66 -4.04 6.42 -9.68
N ALA A 67 -4.32 5.16 -9.47
CA ALA A 67 -4.96 4.28 -10.45
C ALA A 67 -6.07 3.47 -9.80
N THR A 68 -7.11 3.19 -10.58
CA THR A 68 -8.18 2.27 -10.22
C THR A 68 -8.38 1.27 -11.36
N ARG A 69 -8.97 0.13 -11.06
CA ARG A 69 -9.38 -0.82 -12.09
C ARG A 69 -10.75 -0.47 -12.65
N TYR A 70 -10.96 -0.73 -13.95
CA TYR A 70 -12.30 -0.73 -14.52
C TYR A 70 -13.14 -1.86 -13.90
N ARG A 71 -14.30 -1.52 -13.32
CA ARG A 71 -15.12 -2.46 -12.55
C ARG A 71 -15.86 -3.51 -13.40
N ASN A 72 -15.95 -3.34 -14.71
CA ASN A 72 -16.84 -4.12 -15.59
C ASN A 72 -16.10 -5.02 -16.59
N GLU A 73 -14.80 -5.21 -16.47
CA GLU A 73 -14.07 -6.05 -17.41
C GLU A 73 -13.68 -7.38 -16.78
N THR A 74 -14.10 -8.44 -17.45
CA THR A 74 -13.78 -9.82 -17.12
C THR A 74 -12.37 -10.22 -17.52
N SER A 75 -11.69 -9.38 -18.29
CA SER A 75 -10.29 -9.57 -18.69
C SER A 75 -9.41 -8.61 -17.92
N GLY A 76 -8.65 -9.16 -17.02
CA GLY A 76 -7.89 -8.45 -16.03
C GLY A 76 -6.91 -7.46 -16.58
N GLY A 77 -7.06 -6.20 -16.28
CA GLY A 77 -5.89 -5.46 -16.14
C GLY A 77 -5.77 -4.06 -16.65
N ASP A 78 -6.77 -3.46 -17.22
CA ASP A 78 -6.64 -2.06 -17.61
C ASP A 78 -6.84 -1.16 -16.41
N LEU A 79 -5.77 -0.40 -16.10
CA LEU A 79 -5.81 0.63 -15.08
C LEU A 79 -6.42 1.90 -15.64
N PHE A 80 -7.35 2.48 -14.88
CA PHE A 80 -7.80 3.84 -15.11
C PHE A 80 -6.91 4.79 -14.28
N TRP A 81 -6.14 5.63 -14.96
CA TRP A 81 -5.22 6.55 -14.33
C TRP A 81 -5.89 7.88 -14.00
N LYS A 82 -5.93 8.23 -12.73
CA LYS A 82 -6.18 9.60 -12.28
C LYS A 82 -4.90 10.42 -12.25
N ALA A 83 -3.78 9.78 -11.96
CA ALA A 83 -2.45 10.36 -12.07
C ALA A 83 -1.46 9.27 -12.42
N LYS A 84 -0.76 9.43 -13.54
CA LYS A 84 0.34 8.56 -13.96
C LYS A 84 1.65 9.01 -13.34
N PRO A 85 2.58 8.07 -13.08
CA PRO A 85 3.94 8.46 -12.71
C PRO A 85 4.59 9.27 -13.83
N GLU A 86 5.19 10.38 -13.48
CA GLU A 86 5.87 11.26 -14.45
C GLU A 86 7.38 11.03 -14.48
N ILE A 87 7.94 10.41 -13.45
CA ILE A 87 9.37 10.13 -13.35
C ILE A 87 9.73 8.90 -14.16
N SER A 88 10.91 8.92 -14.80
CA SER A 88 11.44 7.73 -15.48
C SER A 88 11.99 6.74 -14.45
N PHE A 89 11.65 5.47 -14.64
CA PHE A 89 12.14 4.37 -13.80
C PHE A 89 12.67 3.18 -14.62
N ILE A 90 12.96 3.42 -15.91
CA ILE A 90 13.58 2.41 -16.78
C ILE A 90 14.94 2.00 -16.19
N ASP A 91 15.20 0.70 -16.12
CA ASP A 91 16.40 0.11 -15.53
C ASP A 91 16.64 0.47 -14.06
N ARG A 92 15.59 0.88 -13.36
CA ARG A 92 15.64 1.23 -11.93
C ARG A 92 14.84 0.26 -11.09
N ASP A 93 15.25 0.11 -9.85
CA ASP A 93 14.44 -0.58 -8.85
C ASP A 93 13.30 0.35 -8.41
N VAL A 94 12.12 -0.22 -8.25
CA VAL A 94 10.90 0.50 -7.86
C VAL A 94 10.37 -0.08 -6.56
N LEU A 95 9.99 0.78 -5.63
CA LEU A 95 9.25 0.42 -4.42
C LEU A 95 7.86 1.06 -4.48
N ILE A 96 6.83 0.23 -4.52
CA ILE A 96 5.42 0.67 -4.49
C ILE A 96 4.94 0.59 -3.05
N ILE A 97 4.44 1.70 -2.51
CA ILE A 97 3.90 1.78 -1.14
C ILE A 97 2.39 2.00 -1.21
N ASP A 98 1.64 1.09 -0.59
CA ASP A 98 0.19 1.17 -0.50
C ASP A 98 -0.27 0.93 0.95
N ASP A 99 -1.53 1.22 1.24
CA ASP A 99 -2.10 1.05 2.57
C ASP A 99 -2.37 -0.41 2.92
N ILE A 100 -2.92 -1.16 1.96
CA ILE A 100 -3.42 -2.52 2.22
C ILE A 100 -3.23 -3.42 1.00
N LEU A 101 -2.90 -4.67 1.27
CA LEU A 101 -3.08 -5.77 0.32
C LEU A 101 -4.33 -6.54 0.74
N ASP A 102 -5.44 -6.26 0.08
CA ASP A 102 -6.68 -7.00 0.21
C ASP A 102 -6.76 -8.09 -0.88
N GLU A 103 -7.56 -7.94 -1.90
CA GLU A 103 -7.55 -8.87 -3.04
C GLU A 103 -6.35 -8.65 -3.97
N GLY A 104 -5.87 -7.42 -4.06
CA GLY A 104 -4.64 -7.09 -4.76
C GLY A 104 -4.77 -6.91 -6.26
N HIS A 105 -5.98 -6.72 -6.79
CA HIS A 105 -6.18 -6.51 -8.22
C HIS A 105 -5.45 -5.27 -8.74
N THR A 106 -5.63 -4.14 -8.05
CA THR A 106 -4.99 -2.87 -8.45
C THR A 106 -3.49 -2.93 -8.24
N LEU A 107 -3.03 -3.43 -7.09
CA LEU A 107 -1.60 -3.55 -6.80
C LEU A 107 -0.91 -4.47 -7.82
N GLY A 108 -1.50 -5.61 -8.14
CA GLY A 108 -0.98 -6.52 -9.16
C GLY A 108 -0.86 -5.86 -10.53
N ALA A 109 -1.86 -5.08 -10.92
CA ALA A 109 -1.83 -4.34 -12.20
C ALA A 109 -0.75 -3.23 -12.20
N ILE A 110 -0.54 -2.56 -11.08
CA ILE A 110 0.54 -1.55 -10.94
C ILE A 110 1.92 -2.22 -11.04
N ILE A 111 2.11 -3.37 -10.41
CA ILE A 111 3.35 -4.15 -10.51
C ILE A 111 3.63 -4.50 -11.97
N ASP A 112 2.63 -5.02 -12.68
CA ASP A 112 2.76 -5.38 -14.10
C ASP A 112 3.10 -4.15 -14.96
N PHE A 113 2.45 -3.03 -14.70
CA PHE A 113 2.74 -1.77 -15.37
C PHE A 113 4.20 -1.36 -15.19
N CYS A 114 4.73 -1.41 -13.98
CA CYS A 114 6.12 -1.05 -13.72
C CYS A 114 7.10 -1.99 -14.43
N ARG A 115 6.82 -3.30 -14.41
CA ARG A 115 7.65 -4.29 -15.11
C ARG A 115 7.64 -4.07 -16.61
N HIS A 116 6.49 -3.89 -17.22
CA HIS A 116 6.36 -3.65 -18.65
C HIS A 116 6.98 -2.33 -19.11
N ALA A 117 7.01 -1.33 -18.24
CA ALA A 117 7.62 -0.04 -18.51
C ALA A 117 9.14 -0.03 -18.30
N GLY A 118 9.74 -1.16 -17.92
CA GLY A 118 11.19 -1.33 -17.89
C GLY A 118 11.88 -1.26 -16.53
N ALA A 119 11.14 -1.32 -15.42
CA ALA A 119 11.75 -1.43 -14.10
C ALA A 119 12.62 -2.68 -14.00
N SER A 120 13.79 -2.58 -13.37
CA SER A 120 14.68 -3.73 -13.15
C SER A 120 14.09 -4.70 -12.13
N ASN A 121 13.64 -4.18 -10.99
CA ASN A 121 12.95 -4.92 -9.94
C ASN A 121 11.80 -4.09 -9.41
N VAL A 122 10.72 -4.75 -9.00
CA VAL A 122 9.55 -4.11 -8.41
C VAL A 122 9.31 -4.71 -7.05
N TYR A 123 9.44 -3.89 -6.02
CA TYR A 123 9.18 -4.23 -4.63
C TYR A 123 7.88 -3.57 -4.18
N THR A 124 7.22 -4.17 -3.21
CA THR A 124 5.97 -3.64 -2.65
C THR A 124 6.05 -3.60 -1.13
N ALA A 125 5.53 -2.54 -0.55
CA ALA A 125 5.33 -2.38 0.88
C ALA A 125 3.88 -2.01 1.16
N VAL A 126 3.25 -2.72 2.09
CA VAL A 126 1.89 -2.43 2.55
C VAL A 126 1.87 -2.34 4.06
N LEU A 127 1.04 -1.46 4.60
CA LEU A 127 0.85 -1.38 6.05
C LEU A 127 0.10 -2.61 6.56
N ILE A 128 -0.94 -3.01 5.85
CA ILE A 128 -1.83 -4.10 6.24
C ILE A 128 -1.87 -5.17 5.14
N ASP A 129 -1.73 -6.43 5.56
CA ASP A 129 -2.04 -7.59 4.73
C ASP A 129 -3.27 -8.29 5.30
N LYS A 130 -4.37 -8.24 4.56
CA LYS A 130 -5.63 -8.87 4.99
C LYS A 130 -5.57 -10.37 4.74
N ASP A 131 -5.85 -11.15 5.77
CA ASP A 131 -5.78 -12.62 5.73
C ASP A 131 -7.09 -13.20 5.19
N HIS A 132 -7.05 -13.69 3.96
CA HIS A 132 -8.14 -14.42 3.30
C HIS A 132 -7.62 -15.17 2.06
N GLN A 133 -8.51 -15.94 1.42
CA GLN A 133 -8.19 -16.77 0.27
C GLN A 133 -8.61 -16.15 -1.08
N ARG A 134 -8.89 -14.82 -1.13
CA ARG A 134 -9.40 -14.14 -2.32
C ARG A 134 -8.36 -13.28 -3.03
N LYS A 135 -7.07 -13.59 -2.88
CA LYS A 135 -6.03 -12.85 -3.61
C LYS A 135 -6.22 -13.01 -5.12
N ALA A 136 -6.03 -11.93 -5.85
CA ALA A 136 -6.20 -11.88 -7.31
C ALA A 136 -5.31 -12.89 -8.05
N ARG A 137 -4.15 -13.19 -7.47
CA ARG A 137 -3.20 -14.18 -7.95
C ARG A 137 -2.69 -15.01 -6.78
N PRO A 138 -2.47 -16.34 -6.95
CA PRO A 138 -2.01 -17.20 -5.87
C PRO A 138 -0.64 -16.80 -5.30
N ASP A 139 0.22 -16.21 -6.14
CA ASP A 139 1.59 -15.81 -5.82
C ASP A 139 1.73 -14.34 -5.43
N LEU A 140 0.62 -13.59 -5.35
CA LEU A 140 0.66 -12.17 -5.02
C LEU A 140 0.92 -11.98 -3.53
N GLN A 141 2.11 -11.50 -3.22
CA GLN A 141 2.55 -11.16 -1.87
C GLN A 141 3.26 -9.81 -1.89
N ALA A 142 3.10 -9.04 -0.83
CA ALA A 142 3.94 -7.85 -0.63
C ALA A 142 5.30 -8.27 -0.07
N ASP A 143 6.34 -7.55 -0.47
CA ASP A 143 7.70 -7.82 0.02
C ASP A 143 7.91 -7.36 1.46
N PHE A 144 7.27 -6.26 1.82
CA PHE A 144 7.34 -5.67 3.16
C PHE A 144 5.93 -5.47 3.69
N ILE A 145 5.63 -6.05 4.83
CA ILE A 145 4.30 -6.04 5.44
C ILE A 145 4.40 -5.50 6.87
N GLY A 146 3.57 -4.51 7.19
CA GLY A 146 3.49 -3.98 8.55
C GLY A 146 2.80 -4.95 9.50
N LEU A 147 1.52 -5.19 9.30
CA LEU A 147 0.69 -5.99 10.20
C LEU A 147 -0.28 -6.88 9.41
N PRO A 148 -0.53 -8.11 9.88
CA PRO A 148 -1.63 -8.91 9.37
C PRO A 148 -2.96 -8.37 9.89
N CYS A 149 -4.05 -8.65 9.19
CA CYS A 149 -5.38 -8.27 9.62
C CYS A 149 -6.41 -9.34 9.27
N VAL A 150 -7.36 -9.52 10.17
CA VAL A 150 -8.53 -10.38 9.93
C VAL A 150 -9.36 -9.85 8.76
N ASP A 151 -10.12 -10.73 8.12
CA ASP A 151 -10.95 -10.40 6.98
C ASP A 151 -12.23 -9.67 7.41
N ARG A 152 -12.08 -8.41 7.76
CA ARG A 152 -13.17 -7.50 8.13
C ARG A 152 -13.10 -6.23 7.30
N PHE A 153 -14.17 -5.47 7.28
CA PHE A 153 -14.18 -4.15 6.67
C PHE A 153 -13.46 -3.15 7.58
N ILE A 154 -12.27 -2.73 7.18
CA ILE A 154 -11.39 -1.90 8.02
C ILE A 154 -11.19 -0.50 7.41
N PHE A 155 -10.90 0.47 8.28
CA PHE A 155 -10.60 1.84 7.89
C PHE A 155 -9.61 2.47 8.87
N GLY A 156 -9.11 3.63 8.52
CA GLY A 156 -8.13 4.39 9.28
C GLY A 156 -6.71 4.25 8.74
N TYR A 157 -5.85 5.11 9.14
CA TYR A 157 -4.43 5.16 8.77
C TYR A 157 -4.20 5.11 7.25
N GLY A 158 -5.02 5.84 6.51
CA GLY A 158 -5.03 5.93 5.04
C GLY A 158 -6.22 5.26 4.38
N MET A 159 -6.79 4.22 4.97
CA MET A 159 -7.95 3.52 4.44
C MET A 159 -9.24 4.26 4.76
N ASP A 160 -10.14 4.34 3.79
CA ASP A 160 -11.37 5.10 3.93
C ASP A 160 -12.58 4.23 4.31
N TYR A 161 -13.57 4.91 4.91
CA TYR A 161 -14.95 4.45 4.96
C TYR A 161 -15.81 5.49 4.21
N LYS A 162 -16.30 5.12 3.03
CA LYS A 162 -17.12 5.99 2.16
C LYS A 162 -16.47 7.37 1.91
N GLY A 163 -15.16 7.39 1.68
CA GLY A 163 -14.37 8.61 1.46
C GLY A 163 -13.90 9.32 2.72
N TYR A 164 -14.29 8.85 3.90
CA TYR A 164 -13.96 9.47 5.19
C TYR A 164 -13.02 8.60 6.03
N TRP A 165 -12.53 9.16 7.09
CA TRP A 165 -11.79 8.47 8.14
C TRP A 165 -10.41 7.94 7.74
N ARG A 166 -9.86 8.34 6.61
CA ARG A 166 -8.44 8.04 6.29
C ARG A 166 -7.49 8.59 7.35
N ASN A 167 -7.92 9.62 8.07
CA ASN A 167 -7.18 10.30 9.13
C ASN A 167 -7.35 9.68 10.52
N ALA A 168 -8.10 8.61 10.65
CA ALA A 168 -8.25 7.95 11.94
C ALA A 168 -6.90 7.39 12.42
N PRO A 169 -6.53 7.63 13.71
CA PRO A 169 -5.19 7.28 14.20
C PRO A 169 -5.11 5.82 14.70
N GLY A 170 -5.50 4.91 13.86
CA GLY A 170 -5.51 3.48 14.15
C GLY A 170 -6.15 2.71 13.00
N ILE A 171 -6.19 1.39 13.14
CA ILE A 171 -6.92 0.49 12.26
C ILE A 171 -8.17 0.03 12.99
N PHE A 172 -9.32 0.35 12.41
CA PHE A 172 -10.63 0.09 12.99
C PHE A 172 -11.45 -0.79 12.07
N ALA A 173 -12.22 -1.70 12.64
CA ALA A 173 -13.16 -2.52 11.89
C ALA A 173 -14.58 -2.01 12.10
N VAL A 174 -15.34 -1.92 11.02
CA VAL A 174 -16.76 -1.57 11.07
C VAL A 174 -17.51 -2.64 11.85
N LYS A 175 -18.37 -2.21 12.76
CA LYS A 175 -19.17 -3.13 13.59
C LYS A 175 -20.01 -4.07 12.73
N GLY A 176 -19.84 -5.37 12.93
CA GLY A 176 -20.60 -6.40 12.24
C GLY A 176 -20.18 -6.70 10.81
N LEU A 177 -19.09 -6.12 10.34
CA LEU A 177 -18.56 -6.35 8.98
C LEU A 177 -17.12 -6.87 9.00
#